data_386e48444d45b25b30f77f78dfe113c6
#
_entry.id   386e48444d45b25b30f77f78dfe113c6
#
_cell.length_a   1.000
_cell.length_b   1.000
_cell.length_c   1.000
_cell.angle_alpha   90.00
_cell.angle_beta   90.00
_cell.angle_gamma   90.00
#
_symmetry.space_group_name_H-M   'P 1'
#
loop_
_entity.id
_entity.type
_entity.pdbx_description
1 polymer ?
#
loop_
_entity_poly.entity_id
_entity_poly.type
_entity_poly.pdbx_seq_one_letter_code
_entity_poly.pdbx_strand_id
1 'polypeptide(L)'
;MGLTGNVTAAAASIDAIAAQTLDAAQKGLDRAAEDSGVCYTFYLITQLALASRTSDWEGALGEHGIRMSRVSSVFDFTSEVQDVIDRYISQNPFGATDLSEIAQQPAGEAISSFAGSRTASLFGGSSADVQKAIHSLSTKKGFGELGQRFFGRFVARFLNFYLSRVTAATLGSPRLKDLGDVAEFNDALRTHCDQSARVVRDFCGEWYSKTEYQKGINLENTSRFVAVALRKLRSELEQQRAGL
;
A
#
# COMPACT_ATOMS: atom_id res chain seq x y z
N MET A 1 -12.38 -35.17 -13.49
CA MET A 1 -13.33 -34.27 -12.76
C MET A 1 -12.87 -34.05 -11.31
N GLY A 2 -11.68 -33.59 -11.05
CA GLY A 2 -11.13 -33.48 -9.68
C GLY A 2 -10.40 -32.17 -9.35
N LEU A 3 -10.06 -31.35 -10.35
CA LEU A 3 -9.22 -30.17 -10.14
C LEU A 3 -10.02 -28.89 -9.86
N THR A 4 -11.25 -28.77 -10.35
CA THR A 4 -12.09 -27.59 -10.12
C THR A 4 -12.71 -27.55 -8.73
N GLY A 5 -12.99 -28.69 -8.10
CA GLY A 5 -13.53 -28.79 -6.75
C GLY A 5 -12.51 -28.40 -5.65
N ASN A 6 -11.22 -28.68 -5.87
CA ASN A 6 -10.18 -28.33 -4.89
C ASN A 6 -9.86 -26.83 -4.89
N VAL A 7 -9.91 -26.17 -6.04
CA VAL A 7 -9.65 -24.72 -6.14
C VAL A 7 -10.77 -23.91 -5.48
N THR A 8 -12.02 -24.30 -5.66
CA THR A 8 -13.18 -23.65 -5.00
C THR A 8 -13.20 -23.87 -3.49
N ALA A 9 -12.86 -25.07 -3.01
CA ALA A 9 -12.78 -25.37 -1.59
C ALA A 9 -11.60 -24.66 -0.90
N ALA A 10 -10.45 -24.53 -1.58
CA ALA A 10 -9.31 -23.77 -1.09
C ALA A 10 -9.63 -22.27 -1.02
N ALA A 11 -10.27 -21.69 -2.05
CA ALA A 11 -10.70 -20.31 -2.05
C ALA A 11 -11.69 -20.02 -0.90
N ALA A 12 -12.74 -20.82 -0.73
CA ALA A 12 -13.69 -20.67 0.37
C ALA A 12 -13.05 -20.81 1.76
N SER A 13 -12.00 -21.65 1.89
CA SER A 13 -11.23 -21.78 3.14
C SER A 13 -10.35 -20.55 3.41
N ILE A 14 -9.77 -19.97 2.36
CA ILE A 14 -8.95 -18.75 2.44
C ILE A 14 -9.82 -17.57 2.85
N ASP A 15 -10.97 -17.41 2.23
CA ASP A 15 -11.92 -16.34 2.55
C ASP A 15 -12.43 -16.44 4.01
N ALA A 16 -12.70 -17.66 4.51
CA ALA A 16 -13.10 -17.87 5.89
C ALA A 16 -11.99 -17.53 6.89
N ILE A 17 -10.72 -17.87 6.58
CA ILE A 17 -9.58 -17.53 7.43
C ILE A 17 -9.32 -16.01 7.39
N ALA A 18 -9.35 -15.40 6.22
CA ALA A 18 -9.21 -13.97 6.06
C ALA A 18 -10.29 -13.22 6.85
N ALA A 19 -11.52 -13.69 6.80
CA ALA A 19 -12.65 -13.15 7.55
C ALA A 19 -12.48 -13.23 9.07
N GLN A 20 -12.08 -14.40 9.61
CA GLN A 20 -11.80 -14.56 11.04
C GLN A 20 -10.62 -13.70 11.50
N THR A 21 -9.61 -13.56 10.64
CA THR A 21 -8.44 -12.73 10.92
C THR A 21 -8.79 -11.26 10.87
N LEU A 22 -9.69 -10.87 9.95
CA LEU A 22 -10.18 -9.50 9.87
C LEU A 22 -10.92 -9.09 11.15
N ASP A 23 -11.75 -9.95 11.75
CA ASP A 23 -12.39 -9.69 13.04
C ASP A 23 -11.35 -9.43 14.14
N ALA A 24 -10.30 -10.24 14.19
CA ALA A 24 -9.20 -10.05 15.13
C ALA A 24 -8.36 -8.81 14.83
N ALA A 25 -8.24 -8.45 13.54
CA ALA A 25 -7.46 -7.34 13.05
C ALA A 25 -8.25 -6.00 13.00
N GLN A 26 -9.57 -6.00 13.22
CA GLN A 26 -10.39 -4.79 13.14
C GLN A 26 -9.84 -3.61 13.97
N LYS A 27 -9.52 -3.88 15.23
CA LYS A 27 -8.91 -2.88 16.13
C LYS A 27 -7.54 -2.42 15.65
N GLY A 28 -6.82 -3.28 14.94
CA GLY A 28 -5.53 -2.95 14.37
C GLY A 28 -5.67 -2.04 13.14
N LEU A 29 -6.66 -2.23 12.28
CA LEU A 29 -6.94 -1.31 11.17
C LEU A 29 -7.40 0.07 11.63
N ASP A 30 -8.19 0.15 12.72
CA ASP A 30 -8.55 1.43 13.32
C ASP A 30 -7.31 2.15 13.85
N ARG A 31 -6.38 1.45 14.49
CA ARG A 31 -5.09 2.01 14.91
C ARG A 31 -4.21 2.44 13.73
N ALA A 32 -4.22 1.68 12.64
CA ALA A 32 -3.48 2.04 11.43
C ALA A 32 -4.00 3.37 10.82
N ALA A 33 -5.29 3.65 10.95
CA ALA A 33 -5.88 4.91 10.51
C ALA A 33 -5.39 6.13 11.31
N GLU A 34 -4.93 5.92 12.52
CA GLU A 34 -4.41 6.96 13.44
C GLU A 34 -2.88 6.93 13.53
N ASP A 35 -2.23 5.94 12.93
CA ASP A 35 -0.77 5.78 12.98
C ASP A 35 -0.06 6.87 12.17
N SER A 36 0.81 7.62 12.82
CA SER A 36 1.51 8.75 12.20
C SER A 36 2.44 8.34 11.06
N GLY A 37 3.05 7.17 11.15
CA GLY A 37 3.95 6.64 10.10
C GLY A 37 3.16 6.18 8.88
N VAL A 38 2.02 5.51 9.06
CA VAL A 38 1.11 5.15 7.96
C VAL A 38 0.60 6.39 7.24
N CYS A 39 0.12 7.38 8.02
CA CYS A 39 -0.38 8.65 7.48
C CYS A 39 0.70 9.43 6.75
N TYR A 40 1.90 9.53 7.33
CA TYR A 40 3.04 10.21 6.70
C TYR A 40 3.49 9.50 5.42
N THR A 41 3.55 8.17 5.42
CA THR A 41 3.91 7.39 4.24
C THR A 41 2.98 7.72 3.07
N PHE A 42 1.67 7.72 3.29
CA PHE A 42 0.72 8.07 2.23
C PHE A 42 0.78 9.55 1.85
N TYR A 43 1.01 10.45 2.81
CA TYR A 43 1.25 11.86 2.55
C TYR A 43 2.46 12.07 1.65
N LEU A 44 3.60 11.42 1.95
CA LEU A 44 4.81 11.52 1.13
C LEU A 44 4.54 11.06 -0.31
N ILE A 45 3.88 9.91 -0.50
CA ILE A 45 3.48 9.42 -1.83
C ILE A 45 2.66 10.50 -2.59
N THR A 46 1.80 11.21 -1.88
CA THR A 46 1.00 12.29 -2.48
C THR A 46 1.87 13.48 -2.90
N GLN A 47 2.86 13.84 -2.07
CA GLN A 47 3.80 14.92 -2.38
C GLN A 47 4.68 14.56 -3.59
N LEU A 48 5.09 13.30 -3.74
CA LEU A 48 5.81 12.84 -4.93
C LEU A 48 5.01 13.09 -6.20
N ALA A 49 3.73 12.76 -6.19
CA ALA A 49 2.84 12.99 -7.33
C ALA A 49 2.68 14.48 -7.63
N LEU A 50 2.57 15.33 -6.61
CA LEU A 50 2.47 16.80 -6.77
C LEU A 50 3.77 17.40 -7.28
N ALA A 51 4.89 17.08 -6.66
CA ALA A 51 6.22 17.60 -7.05
C ALA A 51 6.53 17.31 -8.52
N SER A 52 6.13 16.14 -9.03
CA SER A 52 6.39 15.76 -10.43
C SER A 52 5.78 16.69 -11.47
N ARG A 53 4.82 17.55 -11.09
CA ARG A 53 4.18 18.54 -11.96
C ARG A 53 4.92 19.84 -12.03
N THR A 54 5.84 20.07 -11.10
CA THR A 54 6.59 21.33 -11.03
C THR A 54 7.80 21.32 -11.95
N SER A 55 8.21 22.49 -12.46
CA SER A 55 9.43 22.62 -13.25
C SER A 55 10.69 22.36 -12.41
N ASP A 56 10.66 22.73 -11.14
CA ASP A 56 11.69 22.43 -10.14
C ASP A 56 11.22 21.28 -9.24
N TRP A 57 11.00 20.12 -9.84
CA TRP A 57 10.55 18.94 -9.10
C TRP A 57 11.58 18.41 -8.11
N GLU A 58 12.89 18.58 -8.44
CA GLU A 58 13.98 18.15 -7.56
C GLU A 58 14.05 19.01 -6.30
N GLY A 59 13.87 20.33 -6.44
CA GLY A 59 13.75 21.25 -5.31
C GLY A 59 12.52 20.94 -4.46
N ALA A 60 11.36 20.71 -5.08
CA ALA A 60 10.14 20.34 -4.37
C ALA A 60 10.27 19.01 -3.61
N LEU A 61 10.97 18.02 -4.17
CA LEU A 61 11.27 16.77 -3.47
C LEU A 61 12.28 16.98 -2.34
N GLY A 62 13.23 17.90 -2.52
CA GLY A 62 14.22 18.30 -1.51
C GLY A 62 13.56 18.85 -0.25
N GLU A 63 12.45 19.60 -0.37
CA GLU A 63 11.66 20.08 0.77
C GLU A 63 11.13 18.94 1.66
N HIS A 64 10.92 17.76 1.06
CA HIS A 64 10.55 16.54 1.77
C HIS A 64 11.74 15.65 2.16
N GLY A 65 12.97 16.12 1.92
CA GLY A 65 14.20 15.42 2.30
C GLY A 65 14.66 14.33 1.33
N ILE A 66 14.09 14.28 0.12
CA ILE A 66 14.50 13.36 -0.95
C ILE A 66 15.66 13.97 -1.72
N ARG A 67 16.78 13.27 -1.81
CA ARG A 67 18.03 13.76 -2.41
C ARG A 67 18.18 13.24 -3.83
N MET A 68 17.68 13.99 -4.80
CA MET A 68 17.72 13.60 -6.22
C MET A 68 19.12 13.45 -6.79
N SER A 69 20.14 14.06 -6.19
CA SER A 69 21.56 13.88 -6.58
C SER A 69 22.05 12.44 -6.44
N ARG A 70 21.34 11.58 -5.74
CA ARG A 70 21.63 10.15 -5.55
C ARG A 70 20.79 9.24 -6.45
N VAL A 71 19.89 9.82 -7.23
CA VAL A 71 18.88 9.08 -7.99
C VAL A 71 19.31 8.99 -9.45
N SER A 72 19.60 7.77 -9.91
CA SER A 72 19.89 7.45 -11.31
C SER A 72 18.88 6.45 -11.90
N SER A 73 17.96 5.94 -11.07
CA SER A 73 16.98 4.95 -11.48
C SER A 73 15.70 5.04 -10.63
N VAL A 74 14.63 4.37 -11.07
CA VAL A 74 13.41 4.21 -10.26
C VAL A 74 13.70 3.47 -8.95
N PHE A 75 14.66 2.56 -8.96
CA PHE A 75 15.08 1.83 -7.76
C PHE A 75 15.74 2.76 -6.74
N ASP A 76 16.71 3.60 -7.17
CA ASP A 76 17.35 4.58 -6.29
C ASP A 76 16.34 5.58 -5.75
N PHE A 77 15.40 6.03 -6.59
CA PHE A 77 14.31 6.91 -6.18
C PHE A 77 13.46 6.28 -5.07
N THR A 78 13.07 5.01 -5.26
CA THR A 78 12.28 4.29 -4.27
C THR A 78 13.04 4.13 -2.96
N SER A 79 14.36 3.88 -3.03
CA SER A 79 15.21 3.79 -1.84
C SER A 79 15.31 5.12 -1.09
N GLU A 80 15.49 6.24 -1.79
CA GLU A 80 15.50 7.58 -1.15
C GLU A 80 14.14 7.89 -0.50
N VAL A 81 13.02 7.50 -1.12
CA VAL A 81 11.68 7.63 -0.51
C VAL A 81 11.56 6.80 0.76
N GLN A 82 12.05 5.56 0.75
CA GLN A 82 12.06 4.70 1.95
C GLN A 82 12.93 5.28 3.05
N ASP A 83 14.12 5.80 2.73
CA ASP A 83 15.01 6.47 3.71
C ASP A 83 14.34 7.68 4.37
N VAL A 84 13.51 8.42 3.64
CA VAL A 84 12.75 9.56 4.20
C VAL A 84 11.67 9.07 5.16
N ILE A 85 10.94 8.02 4.80
CA ILE A 85 9.91 7.42 5.65
C ILE A 85 10.56 6.88 6.93
N ASP A 86 11.66 6.14 6.82
CA ASP A 86 12.42 5.60 7.95
C ASP A 86 12.88 6.68 8.92
N ARG A 87 13.42 7.77 8.39
CA ARG A 87 13.83 8.92 9.22
C ARG A 87 12.67 9.53 9.97
N TYR A 88 11.53 9.70 9.29
CA TYR A 88 10.33 10.23 9.95
C TYR A 88 9.86 9.32 11.09
N ILE A 89 9.77 8.02 10.83
CA ILE A 89 9.34 7.03 11.82
C ILE A 89 10.31 6.97 12.99
N SER A 90 11.63 6.96 12.73
CA SER A 90 12.66 6.92 13.77
C SER A 90 12.71 8.17 14.63
N GLN A 91 12.29 9.31 14.10
CA GLN A 91 12.23 10.58 14.82
C GLN A 91 10.92 10.78 15.60
N ASN A 92 9.96 9.87 15.43
CA ASN A 92 8.70 9.94 16.16
C ASN A 92 8.96 9.73 17.67
N PRO A 93 8.51 10.64 18.55
CA PRO A 93 8.68 10.52 19.99
C PRO A 93 8.09 9.24 20.60
N PHE A 94 7.13 8.63 19.92
CA PHE A 94 6.50 7.36 20.31
C PHE A 94 7.20 6.13 19.70
N GLY A 95 8.29 6.32 18.94
CA GLY A 95 9.03 5.27 18.26
C GLY A 95 8.33 4.71 17.02
N ALA A 96 8.99 3.74 16.39
CA ALA A 96 8.41 2.97 15.30
C ALA A 96 7.31 2.04 15.84
N THR A 97 6.23 1.93 15.09
CA THR A 97 5.16 0.96 15.35
C THR A 97 5.21 -0.15 14.31
N ASP A 98 4.71 -1.35 14.64
CA ASP A 98 4.56 -2.43 13.64
C ASP A 98 3.78 -1.95 12.39
N LEU A 99 2.82 -1.03 12.58
CA LEU A 99 1.99 -0.50 11.51
C LEU A 99 2.77 0.44 10.59
N SER A 100 3.59 1.33 11.15
CA SER A 100 4.44 2.22 10.39
C SER A 100 5.50 1.43 9.59
N GLU A 101 6.08 0.38 10.16
CA GLU A 101 7.01 -0.52 9.46
C GLU A 101 6.30 -1.29 8.34
N ILE A 102 5.10 -1.81 8.59
CA ILE A 102 4.29 -2.48 7.56
C ILE A 102 3.97 -1.53 6.38
N ALA A 103 3.77 -0.24 6.61
CA ALA A 103 3.39 0.71 5.56
C ALA A 103 4.52 1.05 4.57
N GLN A 104 5.78 0.93 4.97
CA GLN A 104 6.94 1.33 4.16
C GLN A 104 7.07 0.50 2.88
N GLN A 105 7.03 -0.82 2.99
CA GLN A 105 7.21 -1.71 1.84
C GLN A 105 6.09 -1.55 0.79
N PRO A 106 4.80 -1.51 1.15
CA PRO A 106 3.71 -1.17 0.23
C PRO A 106 3.91 0.12 -0.55
N ALA A 107 4.48 1.15 0.07
CA ALA A 107 4.80 2.40 -0.60
C ALA A 107 5.84 2.19 -1.72
N GLY A 108 6.98 1.58 -1.37
CA GLY A 108 8.03 1.26 -2.33
C GLY A 108 7.55 0.36 -3.46
N GLU A 109 6.81 -0.70 -3.14
CA GLU A 109 6.24 -1.60 -4.14
C GLU A 109 5.20 -0.92 -5.04
N ALA A 110 4.35 -0.04 -4.50
CA ALA A 110 3.37 0.69 -5.28
C ALA A 110 4.06 1.64 -6.27
N ILE A 111 5.06 2.39 -5.82
CA ILE A 111 5.85 3.30 -6.66
C ILE A 111 6.61 2.51 -7.73
N SER A 112 7.37 1.49 -7.35
CA SER A 112 8.19 0.70 -8.26
C SER A 112 7.36 -0.03 -9.32
N SER A 113 6.23 -0.64 -8.93
CA SER A 113 5.38 -1.37 -9.88
C SER A 113 4.67 -0.45 -10.85
N PHE A 114 4.37 0.79 -10.43
CA PHE A 114 3.74 1.78 -11.29
C PHE A 114 4.75 2.41 -12.24
N ALA A 115 5.89 2.84 -11.71
CA ALA A 115 6.95 3.45 -12.50
C ALA A 115 7.62 2.43 -13.43
N GLY A 116 7.87 1.22 -12.96
CA GLY A 116 8.51 0.16 -13.74
C GLY A 116 7.74 -0.27 -14.98
N SER A 117 6.41 -0.18 -14.95
CA SER A 117 5.58 -0.45 -16.14
C SER A 117 5.67 0.65 -17.22
N ARG A 118 6.29 1.78 -16.91
CA ARG A 118 6.34 2.99 -17.74
C ARG A 118 7.76 3.44 -18.11
N THR A 119 8.78 2.83 -17.52
CA THR A 119 10.18 3.07 -17.85
C THR A 119 10.73 1.89 -18.65
N ALA A 120 11.58 2.17 -19.65
CA ALA A 120 12.24 1.14 -20.44
C ALA A 120 13.22 0.29 -19.61
N SER A 121 13.67 0.82 -18.48
CA SER A 121 14.55 0.13 -17.54
C SER A 121 14.29 0.60 -16.11
N LEU A 122 14.23 -0.35 -15.18
CA LEU A 122 14.14 -0.08 -13.73
C LEU A 122 15.51 0.32 -13.14
N PHE A 123 16.60 -0.03 -13.82
CA PHE A 123 17.97 0.07 -13.32
C PHE A 123 18.82 1.10 -14.07
N GLY A 124 18.27 1.82 -15.01
CA GLY A 124 18.96 2.87 -15.75
C GLY A 124 18.00 3.88 -16.33
N GLY A 125 18.37 5.13 -16.30
CA GLY A 125 17.57 6.25 -16.80
C GLY A 125 18.10 7.57 -16.26
N SER A 126 17.49 8.63 -16.68
CA SER A 126 17.77 9.98 -16.16
C SER A 126 16.76 10.37 -15.08
N SER A 127 17.08 11.38 -14.27
CA SER A 127 16.13 12.04 -13.36
C SER A 127 14.83 12.42 -14.09
N ALA A 128 14.92 12.85 -15.35
CA ALA A 128 13.78 13.18 -16.20
C ALA A 128 12.89 11.96 -16.51
N ASP A 129 13.46 10.76 -16.69
CA ASP A 129 12.69 9.55 -16.91
C ASP A 129 11.94 9.15 -15.64
N VAL A 130 12.58 9.29 -14.49
CA VAL A 130 11.94 9.08 -13.18
C VAL A 130 10.81 10.10 -12.99
N GLN A 131 11.04 11.39 -13.27
CA GLN A 131 10.01 12.42 -13.18
C GLN A 131 8.80 12.06 -14.06
N LYS A 132 9.03 11.68 -15.32
CA LYS A 132 7.98 11.32 -16.27
C LYS A 132 7.15 10.12 -15.77
N ALA A 133 7.81 9.12 -15.20
CA ALA A 133 7.14 7.97 -14.63
C ALA A 133 6.27 8.39 -13.44
N ILE A 134 6.80 9.17 -12.51
CA ILE A 134 6.07 9.67 -11.33
C ILE A 134 4.97 10.67 -11.74
N HIS A 135 5.19 11.50 -12.77
CA HIS A 135 4.18 12.42 -13.28
C HIS A 135 2.88 11.71 -13.69
N SER A 136 2.97 10.48 -14.19
CA SER A 136 1.79 9.69 -14.54
C SER A 136 0.89 9.37 -13.32
N LEU A 137 1.44 9.38 -12.11
CA LEU A 137 0.70 9.26 -10.85
C LEU A 137 -0.08 10.53 -10.49
N SER A 138 0.30 11.67 -11.02
CA SER A 138 -0.28 12.97 -10.69
C SER A 138 -1.65 13.24 -11.35
N THR A 139 -2.18 12.27 -12.09
CA THR A 139 -3.54 12.32 -12.65
C THR A 139 -4.54 11.69 -11.70
N LYS A 140 -5.82 12.08 -11.77
CA LYS A 140 -6.91 11.46 -10.99
C LYS A 140 -6.87 9.92 -11.11
N LYS A 141 -6.74 9.40 -12.34
CA LYS A 141 -6.69 7.95 -12.60
C LYS A 141 -5.41 7.32 -12.04
N GLY A 142 -4.25 7.92 -12.33
CA GLY A 142 -2.97 7.39 -11.88
C GLY A 142 -2.85 7.36 -10.36
N PHE A 143 -3.30 8.42 -9.67
CA PHE A 143 -3.31 8.47 -8.22
C PHE A 143 -4.30 7.47 -7.61
N GLY A 144 -5.45 7.27 -8.25
CA GLY A 144 -6.40 6.22 -7.86
C GLY A 144 -5.78 4.83 -7.94
N GLU A 145 -5.10 4.50 -9.03
CA GLU A 145 -4.39 3.22 -9.19
C GLU A 145 -3.26 3.03 -8.17
N LEU A 146 -2.51 4.10 -7.88
CA LEU A 146 -1.48 4.10 -6.83
C LEU A 146 -2.09 3.82 -5.45
N GLY A 147 -3.16 4.53 -5.10
CA GLY A 147 -3.87 4.34 -3.84
C GLY A 147 -4.41 2.92 -3.70
N GLN A 148 -5.03 2.37 -4.74
CA GLN A 148 -5.47 0.97 -4.73
C GLN A 148 -4.32 0.01 -4.41
N ARG A 149 -3.17 0.17 -5.09
CA ARG A 149 -1.99 -0.68 -4.86
C ARG A 149 -1.41 -0.52 -3.46
N PHE A 150 -1.30 0.71 -2.99
CA PHE A 150 -0.79 0.97 -1.64
C PHE A 150 -1.68 0.33 -0.58
N PHE A 151 -2.97 0.64 -0.57
CA PHE A 151 -3.89 0.15 0.45
C PHE A 151 -4.12 -1.37 0.36
N GLY A 152 -4.20 -1.94 -0.84
CA GLY A 152 -4.33 -3.39 -1.02
C GLY A 152 -3.13 -4.14 -0.45
N ARG A 153 -1.92 -3.69 -0.76
CA ARG A 153 -0.68 -4.29 -0.24
C ARG A 153 -0.49 -4.05 1.26
N PHE A 154 -0.83 -2.85 1.73
CA PHE A 154 -0.78 -2.54 3.16
C PHE A 154 -1.68 -3.51 3.94
N VAL A 155 -2.93 -3.67 3.55
CA VAL A 155 -3.86 -4.56 4.25
C VAL A 155 -3.46 -6.02 4.12
N ALA A 156 -2.96 -6.47 2.97
CA ALA A 156 -2.46 -7.83 2.81
C ALA A 156 -1.30 -8.13 3.77
N ARG A 157 -0.32 -7.21 3.89
CA ARG A 157 0.81 -7.37 4.82
C ARG A 157 0.37 -7.28 6.26
N PHE A 158 -0.54 -6.36 6.56
CA PHE A 158 -1.13 -6.22 7.87
C PHE A 158 -1.85 -7.51 8.31
N LEU A 159 -2.69 -8.09 7.46
CA LEU A 159 -3.36 -9.36 7.74
C LEU A 159 -2.34 -10.49 7.88
N ASN A 160 -1.32 -10.56 7.03
CA ASN A 160 -0.24 -11.54 7.15
C ASN A 160 0.54 -11.44 8.46
N PHE A 161 0.79 -10.24 8.95
CA PHE A 161 1.45 -10.02 10.24
C PHE A 161 0.65 -10.66 11.39
N TYR A 162 -0.68 -10.50 11.39
CA TYR A 162 -1.54 -11.13 12.39
C TYR A 162 -1.71 -12.62 12.16
N LEU A 163 -1.80 -13.06 10.89
CA LEU A 163 -1.93 -14.46 10.53
C LEU A 163 -0.67 -15.28 10.80
N SER A 164 0.52 -14.70 10.69
CA SER A 164 1.77 -15.42 10.88
C SER A 164 1.84 -16.11 12.26
N ARG A 165 1.20 -15.55 13.27
CA ARG A 165 1.07 -16.15 14.58
C ARG A 165 0.10 -17.34 14.59
N VAL A 166 -0.96 -17.27 13.79
CA VAL A 166 -1.98 -18.32 13.68
C VAL A 166 -1.52 -19.43 12.72
N THR A 167 -0.90 -19.06 11.59
CA THR A 167 -0.38 -20.01 10.60
C THR A 167 0.78 -20.83 11.16
N ALA A 168 1.67 -20.24 11.95
CA ALA A 168 2.73 -20.96 12.63
C ALA A 168 2.18 -22.06 13.59
N ALA A 169 1.07 -21.77 14.25
CA ALA A 169 0.39 -22.73 15.14
C ALA A 169 -0.43 -23.80 14.39
N THR A 170 -0.73 -23.56 13.10
CA THR A 170 -1.58 -24.46 12.29
C THR A 170 -0.80 -25.17 11.19
N LEU A 171 0.50 -24.87 11.01
CA LEU A 171 1.37 -25.57 10.07
C LEU A 171 1.43 -27.07 10.41
N GLY A 172 1.27 -27.94 9.40
CA GLY A 172 1.14 -29.40 9.57
C GLY A 172 -0.30 -29.86 9.85
N SER A 173 -1.26 -28.93 9.92
CA SER A 173 -2.68 -29.28 9.99
C SER A 173 -3.22 -29.67 8.59
N PRO A 174 -4.41 -30.31 8.50
CA PRO A 174 -5.02 -30.61 7.20
C PRO A 174 -5.26 -29.40 6.30
N ARG A 175 -5.19 -28.19 6.84
CA ARG A 175 -5.41 -26.92 6.12
C ARG A 175 -4.14 -26.27 5.57
N LEU A 176 -3.00 -26.46 6.26
CA LEU A 176 -1.68 -25.94 5.86
C LEU A 176 -0.65 -27.07 6.08
N LYS A 177 -0.50 -27.92 5.09
CA LYS A 177 0.32 -29.14 5.20
C LYS A 177 1.81 -28.84 5.12
N ASP A 178 2.18 -27.89 4.26
CA ASP A 178 3.57 -27.54 4.00
C ASP A 178 3.76 -26.05 3.68
N LEU A 179 5.00 -25.65 3.42
CA LEU A 179 5.37 -24.28 3.07
C LEU A 179 4.80 -23.81 1.73
N GLY A 180 4.51 -24.74 0.79
CA GLY A 180 3.86 -24.44 -0.47
C GLY A 180 2.43 -23.93 -0.27
N ASP A 181 1.66 -24.60 0.58
CA ASP A 181 0.31 -24.18 0.96
C ASP A 181 0.31 -22.77 1.59
N VAL A 182 1.34 -22.44 2.39
CA VAL A 182 1.51 -21.09 2.99
C VAL A 182 1.78 -20.04 1.92
N ALA A 183 2.60 -20.35 0.92
CA ALA A 183 2.90 -19.42 -0.16
C ALA A 183 1.66 -19.16 -1.03
N GLU A 184 0.92 -20.21 -1.38
CA GLU A 184 -0.33 -20.11 -2.14
C GLU A 184 -1.39 -19.29 -1.37
N PHE A 185 -1.51 -19.52 -0.07
CA PHE A 185 -2.37 -18.73 0.82
C PHE A 185 -2.01 -17.25 0.80
N ASN A 186 -0.72 -16.90 0.94
CA ASN A 186 -0.26 -15.53 0.95
C ASN A 186 -0.52 -14.82 -0.40
N ASP A 187 -0.35 -15.51 -1.51
CA ASP A 187 -0.64 -14.97 -2.85
C ASP A 187 -2.15 -14.76 -3.07
N ALA A 188 -2.97 -15.69 -2.61
CA ALA A 188 -4.42 -15.56 -2.65
C ALA A 188 -4.91 -14.40 -1.78
N LEU A 189 -4.39 -14.26 -0.55
CA LEU A 189 -4.70 -13.16 0.35
C LEU A 189 -4.32 -11.82 -0.27
N ARG A 190 -3.13 -11.72 -0.88
CA ARG A 190 -2.69 -10.50 -1.57
C ARG A 190 -3.63 -10.14 -2.72
N THR A 191 -3.99 -11.12 -3.54
CA THR A 191 -4.91 -10.94 -4.67
C THR A 191 -6.29 -10.48 -4.18
N HIS A 192 -6.81 -11.08 -3.13
CA HIS A 192 -8.08 -10.71 -2.53
C HIS A 192 -8.06 -9.26 -2.00
N CYS A 193 -7.02 -8.88 -1.24
CA CYS A 193 -6.86 -7.51 -0.75
C CYS A 193 -6.71 -6.48 -1.88
N ASP A 194 -6.01 -6.81 -2.96
CA ASP A 194 -5.83 -5.94 -4.12
C ASP A 194 -7.17 -5.74 -4.87
N GLN A 195 -7.99 -6.78 -4.98
CA GLN A 195 -9.34 -6.71 -5.55
C GLN A 195 -10.28 -5.88 -4.68
N SER A 196 -10.28 -6.11 -3.38
CA SER A 196 -11.09 -5.35 -2.42
C SER A 196 -10.69 -3.87 -2.40
N ALA A 197 -9.40 -3.56 -2.60
CA ALA A 197 -8.90 -2.19 -2.66
C ALA A 197 -9.38 -1.39 -3.88
N ARG A 198 -10.09 -2.03 -4.84
CA ARG A 198 -10.73 -1.31 -5.95
C ARG A 198 -11.74 -0.27 -5.46
N VAL A 199 -12.41 -0.53 -4.33
CA VAL A 199 -13.38 0.42 -3.74
C VAL A 199 -12.72 1.76 -3.38
N VAL A 200 -11.43 1.76 -3.03
CA VAL A 200 -10.70 2.99 -2.70
C VAL A 200 -10.05 3.66 -3.90
N ARG A 201 -9.95 3.01 -5.06
CA ARG A 201 -9.29 3.57 -6.25
C ARG A 201 -9.92 4.89 -6.71
N ASP A 202 -11.21 4.87 -6.99
CA ASP A 202 -11.91 6.06 -7.49
C ASP A 202 -11.99 7.13 -6.41
N PHE A 203 -12.17 6.71 -5.16
CA PHE A 203 -12.15 7.60 -3.99
C PHE A 203 -10.79 8.28 -3.80
N CYS A 204 -9.67 7.57 -3.94
CA CYS A 204 -8.31 8.15 -3.91
C CYS A 204 -8.13 9.21 -5.01
N GLY A 205 -8.50 8.88 -6.24
CA GLY A 205 -8.36 9.80 -7.36
C GLY A 205 -9.23 11.06 -7.21
N GLU A 206 -10.45 10.90 -6.71
CA GLU A 206 -11.35 12.04 -6.47
C GLU A 206 -10.86 12.93 -5.34
N TRP A 207 -10.44 12.33 -4.22
CA TRP A 207 -9.89 13.06 -3.09
C TRP A 207 -8.65 13.86 -3.51
N TYR A 208 -7.72 13.22 -4.21
CA TYR A 208 -6.49 13.86 -4.68
C TYR A 208 -6.80 15.09 -5.54
N SER A 209 -7.62 14.91 -6.57
CA SER A 209 -7.96 16.00 -7.50
C SER A 209 -8.73 17.15 -6.83
N LYS A 210 -9.72 16.84 -5.98
CA LYS A 210 -10.53 17.86 -5.32
C LYS A 210 -9.76 18.60 -4.22
N THR A 211 -9.00 17.88 -3.41
CA THR A 211 -8.30 18.46 -2.26
C THR A 211 -7.16 19.37 -2.72
N GLU A 212 -6.42 18.94 -3.76
CA GLU A 212 -5.39 19.76 -4.38
C GLU A 212 -5.97 21.10 -4.86
N TYR A 213 -7.07 21.06 -5.60
CA TYR A 213 -7.70 22.25 -6.18
C TYR A 213 -8.28 23.19 -5.12
N GLN A 214 -8.87 22.66 -4.06
CA GLN A 214 -9.65 23.47 -3.09
C GLN A 214 -8.83 23.99 -1.93
N LYS A 215 -7.92 23.20 -1.38
CA LYS A 215 -7.29 23.46 -0.08
C LYS A 215 -5.79 23.21 -0.04
N GLY A 216 -5.23 22.60 -1.07
CA GLY A 216 -3.92 21.98 -1.02
C GLY A 216 -3.90 20.72 -0.15
N ILE A 217 -2.94 19.84 -0.42
CA ILE A 217 -2.79 18.58 0.30
C ILE A 217 -1.72 18.76 1.38
N ASN A 218 -2.09 18.47 2.62
CA ASN A 218 -1.24 18.49 3.80
C ASN A 218 -1.41 17.20 4.62
N LEU A 219 -0.56 17.03 5.64
CA LEU A 219 -0.58 15.82 6.47
C LEU A 219 -1.92 15.62 7.18
N GLU A 220 -2.55 16.70 7.67
CA GLU A 220 -3.83 16.61 8.40
C GLU A 220 -4.97 16.07 7.52
N ASN A 221 -5.16 16.67 6.33
CA ASN A 221 -6.23 16.20 5.44
C ASN A 221 -5.92 14.83 4.82
N THR A 222 -4.64 14.49 4.68
CA THR A 222 -4.20 13.15 4.27
C THR A 222 -4.50 12.11 5.35
N SER A 223 -4.23 12.40 6.62
CA SER A 223 -4.56 11.49 7.73
C SER A 223 -6.06 11.21 7.81
N ARG A 224 -6.89 12.24 7.66
CA ARG A 224 -8.35 12.07 7.59
C ARG A 224 -8.77 11.19 6.41
N PHE A 225 -8.11 11.36 5.27
CA PHE A 225 -8.36 10.55 4.09
C PHE A 225 -7.97 9.09 4.30
N VAL A 226 -6.77 8.82 4.86
CA VAL A 226 -6.29 7.46 5.18
C VAL A 226 -7.29 6.74 6.07
N ALA A 227 -7.80 7.41 7.10
CA ALA A 227 -8.82 6.85 8.00
C ALA A 227 -10.10 6.44 7.25
N VAL A 228 -10.57 7.27 6.32
CA VAL A 228 -11.76 6.94 5.52
C VAL A 228 -11.48 5.83 4.52
N ALA A 229 -10.30 5.82 3.88
CA ALA A 229 -9.89 4.80 2.92
C ALA A 229 -9.80 3.41 3.57
N LEU A 230 -9.14 3.31 4.74
CA LEU A 230 -9.04 2.05 5.49
C LEU A 230 -10.40 1.55 5.97
N ARG A 231 -11.29 2.45 6.40
CA ARG A 231 -12.65 2.09 6.81
C ARG A 231 -13.48 1.57 5.63
N LYS A 232 -13.39 2.20 4.45
CA LYS A 232 -14.04 1.71 3.24
C LYS A 232 -13.54 0.34 2.82
N LEU A 233 -12.22 0.15 2.85
CA LEU A 233 -11.62 -1.14 2.50
C LEU A 233 -12.03 -2.24 3.48
N ARG A 234 -12.05 -1.93 4.78
CA ARG A 234 -12.54 -2.85 5.80
C ARG A 234 -14.00 -3.26 5.52
N SER A 235 -14.88 -2.29 5.26
CA SER A 235 -16.29 -2.58 4.96
C SER A 235 -16.45 -3.45 3.70
N GLU A 236 -15.62 -3.26 2.69
CA GLU A 236 -15.61 -4.09 1.49
C GLU A 236 -15.22 -5.54 1.79
N LEU A 237 -14.16 -5.73 2.57
CA LEU A 237 -13.72 -7.05 3.01
C LEU A 237 -14.77 -7.77 3.86
N GLU A 238 -15.52 -7.04 4.69
CA GLU A 238 -16.64 -7.58 5.49
C GLU A 238 -17.83 -7.97 4.60
N GLN A 239 -18.17 -7.18 3.58
CA GLN A 239 -19.28 -7.48 2.66
C GLN A 239 -19.01 -8.71 1.80
N GLN A 240 -17.77 -8.85 1.31
CA GLN A 240 -17.37 -10.03 0.55
C GLN A 240 -17.46 -11.32 1.38
N ARG A 241 -17.24 -11.21 2.70
CA ARG A 241 -17.47 -12.31 3.65
C ARG A 241 -18.95 -12.70 3.76
N ALA A 242 -19.84 -11.71 3.84
CA ALA A 242 -21.28 -11.95 4.04
C ALA A 242 -21.97 -12.51 2.79
N GLY A 243 -21.34 -12.43 1.62
CA GLY A 243 -21.83 -12.96 0.34
C GLY A 243 -21.37 -14.39 0.04
N LEU A 244 -20.55 -15.00 0.92
CA LEU A 244 -20.08 -16.39 0.87
C LEU A 244 -20.89 -17.27 1.81
#